data_6f44ea002ac26c223609c3f10831f7ea
#
_entry.id   6f44ea002ac26c223609c3f10831f7ea
#
_cell.length_a   1.000
_cell.length_b   1.000
_cell.length_c   1.000
_cell.angle_alpha   90.00
_cell.angle_beta   90.00
_cell.angle_gamma   90.00
#
_symmetry.space_group_name_H-M   'P 1'
#
loop_
_entity.id
_entity.type
_entity.pdbx_description
1 polymer ?
#
loop_
_entity_poly.entity_id
_entity_poly.type
_entity_poly.pdbx_seq_one_letter_code
_entity_poly.pdbx_strand_id
1 'polypeptide(L)'
;YRIEASGLYDAGMAVRRGYDDSSVWPTSVAGYYMVYGRKTPWKMAIGDYALRFGQGLALWNGFSMTGVQNVQSFWKRPAGLSPSRALSPSSRLRGIAAEVDIGKFVVTVFLASGWLAEQDFSGASGKNRGWDLLSGGNVAWRSSHGQVSATAFCKIGKMPAKTTGNGFAIGKSAFLSLSKVSVDARFCLKGTELFAEAAYDICAVKPALTGGAMIPVGDNWNLASSLRYIPDGYDMAFCAPVRTWSGKKGEVGASSGVSFREMGLTVDFGMRPDGGDRQWKALLYVPCKAGDNVSMVFRLQERLRNYGLKNRTDFRGDLNWKYGLFGTAFRLNVLKGRKMAGLLYVEEAYYGRIGAVFLRGTAFIADNWDDRIYCYERDAPGSFNVPAYYGRGYVLSLVARMKWRLCRSAFKSYLRAGWSSTTWSDPGMKNFRQSKAEVRVQLMYDF
;
A
#
# COMPACT_ATOMS: atom_id res chain seq x y z
N TYR A 1 12.03 12.74 10.95
CA TYR A 1 13.33 12.48 11.57
C TYR A 1 13.45 10.97 11.85
N ARG A 2 14.64 10.41 11.64
CA ARG A 2 14.99 9.04 12.04
C ARG A 2 16.34 9.11 12.76
N ILE A 3 16.43 8.48 13.92
CA ILE A 3 17.66 8.35 14.70
C ILE A 3 17.92 6.86 14.86
N GLU A 4 19.07 6.39 14.40
CA GLU A 4 19.56 5.03 14.62
C GLU A 4 20.83 5.12 15.46
N ALA A 5 20.84 4.52 16.64
CA ALA A 5 22.01 4.44 17.48
C ALA A 5 22.41 2.99 17.69
N SER A 6 23.62 2.63 17.25
CA SER A 6 24.29 1.34 17.48
C SER A 6 23.47 0.06 17.16
N GLY A 7 22.49 0.12 16.27
CA GLY A 7 21.62 -1.03 15.96
C GLY A 7 20.67 -1.48 17.08
N LEU A 8 20.65 -0.78 18.21
CA LEU A 8 19.81 -1.10 19.36
C LEU A 8 18.55 -0.24 19.46
N TYR A 9 18.60 0.94 18.87
CA TYR A 9 17.52 1.92 18.92
C TYR A 9 17.25 2.47 17.52
N ASP A 10 15.98 2.58 17.18
CA ASP A 10 15.51 3.25 15.97
C ASP A 10 14.33 4.15 16.37
N ALA A 11 14.45 5.43 16.13
CA ALA A 11 13.39 6.39 16.39
C ALA A 11 13.10 7.19 15.12
N GLY A 12 11.85 7.48 14.89
CA GLY A 12 11.45 8.25 13.72
C GLY A 12 10.20 9.07 13.97
N MET A 13 10.17 10.24 13.36
CA MET A 13 9.02 11.14 13.39
C MET A 13 8.72 11.68 12.01
N ALA A 14 7.46 11.75 11.65
CA ALA A 14 6.96 12.42 10.45
C ALA A 14 5.83 13.37 10.83
N VAL A 15 5.89 14.58 10.27
CA VAL A 15 4.94 15.65 10.56
C VAL A 15 4.42 16.19 9.24
N ARG A 16 3.12 16.42 9.13
CA ARG A 16 2.50 17.00 7.94
C ARG A 16 1.58 18.15 8.35
N ARG A 17 1.64 19.22 7.60
CA ARG A 17 0.68 20.32 7.58
C ARG A 17 0.20 20.54 6.16
N GLY A 18 -1.12 20.64 5.95
CA GLY A 18 -1.70 21.05 4.68
C GLY A 18 -1.59 22.56 4.48
N TYR A 19 -1.52 23.00 3.24
CA TYR A 19 -1.51 24.43 2.88
C TYR A 19 -2.83 25.12 3.29
N ASP A 20 -3.95 24.40 3.18
CA ASP A 20 -5.29 24.90 3.48
C ASP A 20 -5.68 24.75 4.96
N ASP A 21 -4.77 24.23 5.80
CA ASP A 21 -5.05 24.08 7.23
C ASP A 21 -5.01 25.43 7.93
N SER A 22 -6.12 25.84 8.52
CA SER A 22 -6.26 27.09 9.30
C SER A 22 -5.42 27.08 10.59
N SER A 23 -4.92 25.90 11.01
CA SER A 23 -4.10 25.74 12.22
C SER A 23 -2.62 25.98 11.92
N VAL A 24 -1.94 26.68 12.80
CA VAL A 24 -0.47 26.83 12.79
C VAL A 24 0.23 25.50 13.13
N TRP A 25 -0.46 24.61 13.83
CA TRP A 25 0.07 23.32 14.26
C TRP A 25 -0.08 22.24 13.21
N PRO A 26 0.82 21.23 13.19
CA PRO A 26 0.72 20.10 12.27
C PRO A 26 -0.62 19.36 12.41
N THR A 27 -1.25 19.05 11.30
CA THR A 27 -2.52 18.31 11.28
C THR A 27 -2.35 16.80 11.37
N SER A 28 -1.16 16.29 11.04
CA SER A 28 -0.83 14.88 11.16
C SER A 28 0.58 14.69 11.70
N VAL A 29 0.70 13.89 12.75
CA VAL A 29 1.98 13.51 13.35
C VAL A 29 2.06 12.01 13.46
N ALA A 30 3.16 11.41 12.98
CA ALA A 30 3.51 10.02 13.19
C ALA A 30 4.87 9.95 13.86
N GLY A 31 5.03 9.09 14.85
CA GLY A 31 6.30 8.91 15.54
C GLY A 31 6.40 7.56 16.23
N TYR A 32 7.60 6.99 16.21
CA TYR A 32 7.89 5.72 16.86
C TYR A 32 9.25 5.74 17.54
N TYR A 33 9.38 4.89 18.53
CA TYR A 33 10.64 4.52 19.16
C TYR A 33 10.71 2.99 19.23
N MET A 34 11.76 2.39 18.66
CA MET A 34 11.99 0.96 18.70
C MET A 34 13.27 0.64 19.43
N VAL A 35 13.21 -0.42 20.24
CA VAL A 35 14.34 -0.99 20.98
C VAL A 35 14.54 -2.43 20.54
N TYR A 36 15.78 -2.83 20.38
CA TYR A 36 16.16 -4.18 19.98
C TYR A 36 17.04 -4.82 21.05
N GLY A 37 16.84 -6.09 21.32
CA GLY A 37 17.67 -6.85 22.26
C GLY A 37 19.08 -7.11 21.72
N ARG A 38 20.09 -7.05 22.59
CA ARG A 38 21.49 -7.33 22.23
C ARG A 38 21.81 -8.81 22.08
N LYS A 39 21.35 -9.63 23.02
CA LYS A 39 21.71 -11.06 23.13
C LYS A 39 20.56 -11.97 22.71
N THR A 40 19.35 -11.62 23.07
CA THR A 40 18.11 -12.32 22.70
C THR A 40 17.40 -11.53 21.61
N PRO A 41 16.91 -12.18 20.56
CA PRO A 41 16.23 -11.48 19.46
C PRO A 41 14.81 -11.06 19.90
N TRP A 42 14.73 -9.88 20.51
CA TRP A 42 13.46 -9.24 20.83
C TRP A 42 13.46 -7.81 20.35
N LYS A 43 12.30 -7.28 20.08
CA LYS A 43 12.09 -5.87 19.72
C LYS A 43 10.80 -5.35 20.36
N MET A 44 10.81 -4.08 20.74
CA MET A 44 9.67 -3.39 21.31
C MET A 44 9.49 -2.06 20.58
N ALA A 45 8.25 -1.74 20.26
CA ALA A 45 7.86 -0.47 19.64
C ALA A 45 6.96 0.33 20.59
N ILE A 46 7.22 1.62 20.71
CA ILE A 46 6.37 2.60 21.39
C ILE A 46 6.03 3.69 20.38
N GLY A 47 4.76 4.08 20.30
CA GLY A 47 4.27 5.05 19.32
C GLY A 47 3.64 4.39 18.11
N ASP A 48 4.01 4.80 16.91
CA ASP A 48 3.37 4.32 15.68
C ASP A 48 4.10 3.10 15.09
N TYR A 49 3.39 2.00 14.92
CA TYR A 49 3.93 0.74 14.39
C TYR A 49 2.96 0.07 13.41
N ALA A 50 3.47 -0.93 12.69
CA ALA A 50 2.72 -1.77 11.78
C ALA A 50 2.88 -3.24 12.15
N LEU A 51 1.79 -3.99 12.06
CA LEU A 51 1.74 -5.43 12.25
C LEU A 51 1.29 -6.11 10.96
N ARG A 52 2.00 -7.17 10.56
CA ARG A 52 1.71 -7.90 9.32
C ARG A 52 1.84 -9.38 9.56
N PHE A 53 0.69 -10.05 9.69
CA PHE A 53 0.59 -11.49 9.95
C PHE A 53 -0.20 -12.19 8.86
N GLY A 54 0.11 -13.46 8.63
CA GLY A 54 -0.57 -14.34 7.70
C GLY A 54 -0.59 -13.82 6.26
N GLN A 55 -1.70 -14.05 5.57
CA GLN A 55 -1.99 -13.54 4.23
C GLN A 55 -2.82 -12.24 4.27
N GLY A 56 -3.04 -11.69 5.47
CA GLY A 56 -3.71 -10.43 5.71
C GLY A 56 -5.23 -10.52 5.82
N LEU A 57 -5.78 -11.69 6.11
CA LEU A 57 -7.22 -11.83 6.40
C LEU A 57 -7.58 -11.30 7.78
N ALA A 58 -6.74 -11.53 8.80
CA ALA A 58 -6.99 -11.01 10.14
C ALA A 58 -6.33 -9.67 10.38
N LEU A 59 -4.99 -9.61 10.37
CA LEU A 59 -4.25 -8.41 10.75
C LEU A 59 -3.09 -8.11 9.80
N TRP A 60 -3.27 -7.07 9.00
CA TRP A 60 -2.25 -6.55 8.10
C TRP A 60 -2.47 -5.06 7.92
N ASN A 61 -1.71 -4.23 8.60
CA ASN A 61 -1.77 -2.78 8.41
C ASN A 61 -0.54 -2.26 7.66
N GLY A 62 -0.68 -1.10 7.07
CA GLY A 62 0.28 -0.49 6.19
C GLY A 62 -0.15 -0.52 4.72
N PHE A 63 0.73 -0.03 3.84
CA PHE A 63 0.44 0.02 2.42
C PHE A 63 0.34 -1.40 1.82
N SER A 64 -0.70 -1.64 1.06
CA SER A 64 -0.91 -2.86 0.29
C SER A 64 -1.51 -2.53 -1.07
N MET A 65 -0.93 -3.06 -2.14
CA MET A 65 -1.52 -2.95 -3.48
C MET A 65 -2.64 -3.97 -3.64
N THR A 66 -3.71 -3.57 -4.30
CA THR A 66 -4.81 -4.47 -4.64
C THR A 66 -4.50 -5.26 -5.92
N GLY A 67 -4.96 -6.50 -5.95
CA GLY A 67 -4.86 -7.40 -7.08
C GLY A 67 -3.48 -7.98 -7.31
N VAL A 68 -3.44 -8.99 -8.18
CA VAL A 68 -2.23 -9.66 -8.59
C VAL A 68 -1.49 -8.82 -9.63
N GLN A 69 -0.20 -8.55 -9.43
CA GLN A 69 0.64 -7.76 -10.33
C GLN A 69 1.68 -8.61 -11.05
N ASN A 70 2.12 -9.69 -10.42
CA ASN A 70 3.05 -10.69 -10.95
C ASN A 70 2.86 -12.00 -10.19
N VAL A 71 3.52 -13.07 -10.63
CA VAL A 71 3.44 -14.40 -10.01
C VAL A 71 3.83 -14.38 -8.53
N GLN A 72 4.83 -13.57 -8.14
CA GLN A 72 5.30 -13.47 -6.75
C GLN A 72 4.36 -12.67 -5.85
N SER A 73 3.35 -11.98 -6.41
CA SER A 73 2.35 -11.22 -5.65
C SER A 73 1.11 -12.03 -5.25
N PHE A 74 1.11 -13.33 -5.51
CA PHE A 74 0.01 -14.23 -5.13
C PHE A 74 -0.10 -14.46 -3.64
N TRP A 75 0.99 -14.32 -2.93
CA TRP A 75 1.01 -14.42 -1.48
C TRP A 75 1.68 -13.22 -0.82
N LYS A 76 1.44 -13.08 0.47
CA LYS A 76 2.08 -12.06 1.30
C LYS A 76 3.17 -12.68 2.17
N ARG A 77 4.22 -11.89 2.39
CA ARG A 77 5.30 -12.24 3.32
C ARG A 77 5.07 -11.50 4.63
N PRO A 78 4.67 -12.19 5.70
CA PRO A 78 4.49 -11.55 6.99
C PRO A 78 5.81 -10.95 7.49
N ALA A 79 5.75 -9.72 7.98
CA ALA A 79 6.91 -8.99 8.49
C ALA A 79 6.88 -8.83 10.01
N GLY A 80 5.83 -9.33 10.68
CA GLY A 80 5.65 -9.16 12.12
C GLY A 80 5.53 -7.68 12.51
N LEU A 81 6.14 -7.34 13.64
CA LEU A 81 6.21 -5.98 14.15
C LEU A 81 7.25 -5.15 13.38
N SER A 82 6.86 -3.98 12.92
CA SER A 82 7.74 -3.02 12.24
C SER A 82 7.38 -1.57 12.60
N PRO A 83 8.35 -0.63 12.59
CA PRO A 83 8.07 0.77 12.84
C PRO A 83 7.24 1.38 11.71
N SER A 84 6.41 2.39 12.03
CA SER A 84 5.61 3.09 11.04
C SER A 84 5.78 4.60 11.11
N ARG A 85 6.04 5.23 9.97
CA ARG A 85 6.01 6.69 9.77
C ARG A 85 4.87 7.12 8.87
N ALA A 86 3.93 6.23 8.62
CA ALA A 86 2.78 6.54 7.78
C ALA A 86 1.94 7.65 8.42
N LEU A 87 1.70 8.72 7.67
CA LEU A 87 0.86 9.82 8.13
C LEU A 87 -0.63 9.50 8.07
N SER A 88 -1.01 8.50 7.25
CA SER A 88 -2.39 8.00 7.22
C SER A 88 -2.69 7.16 8.47
N PRO A 89 -3.70 7.50 9.27
CA PRO A 89 -4.09 6.73 10.45
C PRO A 89 -4.47 5.28 10.14
N SER A 90 -5.07 5.01 8.97
CA SER A 90 -5.45 3.66 8.54
C SER A 90 -4.24 2.73 8.26
N SER A 91 -3.06 3.30 8.10
CA SER A 91 -1.84 2.56 7.76
C SER A 91 -0.93 2.28 8.94
N ARG A 92 -1.33 2.66 10.16
CA ARG A 92 -0.54 2.49 11.38
C ARG A 92 -1.40 2.15 12.58
N LEU A 93 -0.80 1.53 13.57
CA LEU A 93 -1.31 1.38 14.93
C LEU A 93 -0.49 2.29 15.84
N ARG A 94 -1.09 2.84 16.89
CA ARG A 94 -0.41 3.71 17.86
C ARG A 94 -0.56 3.13 19.27
N GLY A 95 0.56 2.88 19.93
CA GLY A 95 0.57 2.31 21.27
C GLY A 95 1.89 1.62 21.60
N ILE A 96 1.82 0.40 22.09
CA ILE A 96 2.99 -0.41 22.49
C ILE A 96 2.85 -1.79 21.86
N ALA A 97 3.96 -2.32 21.35
CA ALA A 97 4.03 -3.70 20.88
C ALA A 97 5.40 -4.29 21.17
N ALA A 98 5.44 -5.60 21.44
CA ALA A 98 6.67 -6.34 21.65
C ALA A 98 6.64 -7.64 20.85
N GLU A 99 7.80 -8.02 20.31
CA GLU A 99 8.01 -9.29 19.60
C GLU A 99 9.27 -9.93 20.14
N VAL A 100 9.18 -11.22 20.49
CA VAL A 100 10.28 -11.99 21.11
C VAL A 100 10.42 -13.31 20.37
N ASP A 101 11.65 -13.66 20.00
CA ASP A 101 11.99 -14.97 19.45
C ASP A 101 12.43 -15.90 20.59
N ILE A 102 11.71 -16.99 20.78
CA ILE A 102 11.97 -18.01 21.80
C ILE A 102 12.17 -19.36 21.11
N GLY A 103 13.40 -19.66 20.75
CA GLY A 103 13.75 -20.88 20.03
C GLY A 103 13.08 -20.96 18.66
N LYS A 104 12.09 -21.87 18.51
CA LYS A 104 11.32 -21.99 17.25
C LYS A 104 10.06 -21.13 17.23
N PHE A 105 9.76 -20.44 18.31
CA PHE A 105 8.57 -19.61 18.43
C PHE A 105 8.90 -18.13 18.35
N VAL A 106 8.04 -17.38 17.65
CA VAL A 106 8.02 -15.92 17.68
C VAL A 106 6.70 -15.50 18.27
N VAL A 107 6.76 -14.78 19.37
CA VAL A 107 5.57 -14.28 20.06
C VAL A 107 5.53 -12.77 19.93
N THR A 108 4.41 -12.25 19.42
CA THR A 108 4.15 -10.81 19.33
C THR A 108 2.92 -10.49 20.17
N VAL A 109 3.01 -9.47 21.01
CA VAL A 109 1.86 -8.90 21.75
C VAL A 109 1.77 -7.41 21.44
N PHE A 110 0.55 -6.86 21.41
CA PHE A 110 0.36 -5.47 21.11
C PHE A 110 -0.86 -4.88 21.78
N LEU A 111 -0.77 -3.58 22.03
CA LEU A 111 -1.82 -2.73 22.53
C LEU A 111 -1.78 -1.43 21.73
N ALA A 112 -2.89 -1.07 21.08
CA ALA A 112 -3.02 0.17 20.32
C ALA A 112 -4.30 0.90 20.72
N SER A 113 -4.21 2.20 20.81
CA SER A 113 -5.37 3.07 21.04
C SER A 113 -5.47 4.13 19.96
N GLY A 114 -6.68 4.49 19.62
CA GLY A 114 -6.97 5.57 18.69
C GLY A 114 -8.12 6.42 19.20
N TRP A 115 -8.12 7.68 18.82
CA TRP A 115 -9.31 8.50 18.91
C TRP A 115 -10.07 8.31 17.61
N LEU A 116 -11.25 7.71 17.68
CA LEU A 116 -12.15 7.66 16.55
C LEU A 116 -12.63 9.09 16.29
N ALA A 117 -12.04 9.75 15.31
CA ALA A 117 -12.70 10.86 14.66
C ALA A 117 -13.81 10.25 13.80
N GLU A 118 -15.05 10.63 14.06
CA GLU A 118 -16.15 10.33 13.16
C GLU A 118 -15.82 10.97 11.79
N GLN A 119 -15.33 10.17 10.86
CA GLN A 119 -15.31 10.57 9.45
C GLN A 119 -16.72 10.41 8.94
N ASP A 120 -17.53 11.42 9.16
CA ASP A 120 -18.75 11.58 8.39
C ASP A 120 -18.37 11.76 6.92
N PHE A 121 -18.87 10.87 6.07
CA PHE A 121 -18.80 11.00 4.61
C PHE A 121 -19.51 12.28 4.09
N SER A 122 -20.11 13.06 4.96
CA SER A 122 -20.81 14.32 4.68
C SER A 122 -19.98 15.58 4.88
N GLY A 123 -18.70 15.47 5.23
CA GLY A 123 -17.82 16.64 5.37
C GLY A 123 -18.08 17.54 6.58
N ALA A 124 -19.00 17.18 7.47
CA ALA A 124 -19.24 17.90 8.70
C ALA A 124 -18.30 17.45 9.81
N SER A 125 -17.43 18.33 10.27
CA SER A 125 -16.52 18.11 11.39
C SER A 125 -17.30 18.00 12.71
N GLY A 126 -17.74 16.80 13.06
CA GLY A 126 -18.43 16.52 14.32
C GLY A 126 -17.46 16.51 15.51
N LYS A 127 -17.81 17.22 16.60
CA LYS A 127 -17.04 17.29 17.86
C LYS A 127 -17.09 16.02 18.72
N ASN A 128 -17.74 14.95 18.27
CA ASN A 128 -17.89 13.71 19.03
C ASN A 128 -16.67 12.81 18.85
N ARG A 129 -15.81 12.74 19.85
CA ARG A 129 -14.62 11.88 19.89
C ARG A 129 -14.96 10.60 20.65
N GLY A 130 -14.93 9.46 19.95
CA GLY A 130 -14.90 8.16 20.56
C GLY A 130 -13.46 7.72 20.88
N TRP A 131 -13.29 6.71 21.72
CA TRP A 131 -12.02 6.06 21.93
C TRP A 131 -12.13 4.58 21.59
N ASP A 132 -11.04 4.01 21.14
CA ASP A 132 -10.93 2.56 20.92
C ASP A 132 -9.60 2.02 21.49
N LEU A 133 -9.64 0.76 21.86
CA LEU A 133 -8.50 0.00 22.32
C LEU A 133 -8.46 -1.31 21.52
N LEU A 134 -7.38 -1.50 20.79
CA LEU A 134 -7.09 -2.72 20.05
C LEU A 134 -5.99 -3.49 20.80
N SER A 135 -6.26 -4.73 21.20
CA SER A 135 -5.29 -5.58 21.88
C SER A 135 -5.26 -6.97 21.28
N GLY A 136 -4.11 -7.60 21.29
CA GLY A 136 -3.99 -8.95 20.76
C GLY A 136 -2.56 -9.44 20.68
N GLY A 137 -2.41 -10.57 19.99
CA GLY A 137 -1.11 -11.20 19.80
C GLY A 137 -1.07 -12.13 18.59
N ASN A 138 0.15 -12.55 18.28
CA ASN A 138 0.47 -13.58 17.31
C ASN A 138 1.51 -14.52 17.91
N VAL A 139 1.34 -15.81 17.67
CA VAL A 139 2.34 -16.83 17.98
C VAL A 139 2.66 -17.56 16.69
N ALA A 140 3.92 -17.53 16.28
CA ALA A 140 4.41 -18.20 15.10
C ALA A 140 5.42 -19.28 15.47
N TRP A 141 5.20 -20.50 15.02
CA TRP A 141 6.17 -21.59 15.06
C TRP A 141 6.93 -21.61 13.73
N ARG A 142 8.25 -21.62 13.80
CA ARG A 142 9.15 -21.65 12.64
C ARG A 142 9.95 -22.94 12.58
N SER A 143 10.07 -23.48 11.38
CA SER A 143 10.92 -24.61 11.05
C SER A 143 11.78 -24.29 9.82
N SER A 144 12.70 -25.18 9.47
CA SER A 144 13.51 -25.09 8.24
C SER A 144 12.66 -25.12 6.97
N HIS A 145 11.47 -25.71 7.02
CA HIS A 145 10.60 -25.90 5.85
C HIS A 145 9.42 -24.94 5.80
N GLY A 146 9.17 -24.19 6.88
CA GLY A 146 8.04 -23.28 6.88
C GLY A 146 7.68 -22.73 8.25
N GLN A 147 6.52 -22.10 8.29
CA GLN A 147 5.97 -21.42 9.46
C GLN A 147 4.48 -21.70 9.57
N VAL A 148 4.01 -21.90 10.78
CA VAL A 148 2.58 -21.87 11.14
C VAL A 148 2.40 -20.80 12.20
N SER A 149 1.37 -19.96 12.08
CA SER A 149 1.09 -18.95 13.09
C SER A 149 -0.39 -18.83 13.41
N ALA A 150 -0.67 -18.38 14.63
CA ALA A 150 -2.01 -18.05 15.08
C ALA A 150 -2.04 -16.58 15.53
N THR A 151 -3.05 -15.86 15.07
CA THR A 151 -3.29 -14.46 15.44
C THR A 151 -4.64 -14.34 16.11
N ALA A 152 -4.70 -13.59 17.22
CA ALA A 152 -5.95 -13.24 17.85
C ALA A 152 -5.91 -11.81 18.33
N PHE A 153 -7.00 -11.06 18.11
CA PHE A 153 -7.11 -9.68 18.59
C PHE A 153 -8.57 -9.28 18.82
N CYS A 154 -8.76 -8.31 19.69
CA CYS A 154 -10.05 -7.69 19.91
C CYS A 154 -9.92 -6.17 19.93
N LYS A 155 -10.99 -5.51 19.51
CA LYS A 155 -11.16 -4.06 19.57
C LYS A 155 -12.37 -3.73 20.42
N ILE A 156 -12.13 -2.99 21.48
CA ILE A 156 -13.15 -2.46 22.38
C ILE A 156 -13.21 -0.96 22.18
N GLY A 157 -14.40 -0.41 22.01
CA GLY A 157 -14.54 1.02 21.78
C GLY A 157 -15.83 1.55 22.38
N LYS A 158 -15.83 2.84 22.64
CA LYS A 158 -17.02 3.61 22.98
C LYS A 158 -17.30 4.53 21.82
N MET A 159 -18.34 4.21 21.06
CA MET A 159 -18.80 5.14 20.03
C MET A 159 -19.53 6.33 20.67
N PRO A 160 -19.33 7.55 20.16
CA PRO A 160 -20.19 8.66 20.52
C PRO A 160 -21.65 8.31 20.14
N ALA A 161 -22.58 8.62 21.01
CA ALA A 161 -23.99 8.42 20.72
C ALA A 161 -24.36 9.20 19.44
N LYS A 162 -24.86 8.52 18.41
CA LYS A 162 -25.46 9.19 17.26
C LYS A 162 -26.66 9.99 17.77
N THR A 163 -26.60 11.30 17.65
CA THR A 163 -27.76 12.16 17.80
C THR A 163 -28.64 11.95 16.58
N THR A 164 -29.54 10.99 16.64
CA THR A 164 -30.68 10.96 15.70
C THR A 164 -31.49 12.22 15.97
N GLY A 165 -31.91 12.91 14.93
CA GLY A 165 -32.52 14.23 14.93
C GLY A 165 -33.73 14.52 15.81
N ASN A 166 -34.03 13.70 16.82
CA ASN A 166 -35.09 13.89 17.81
C ASN A 166 -34.60 13.80 19.27
N GLY A 167 -33.35 14.17 19.53
CA GLY A 167 -32.94 14.56 20.89
C GLY A 167 -32.76 13.43 21.93
N PHE A 168 -32.73 12.16 21.58
CA PHE A 168 -32.51 11.06 22.53
C PHE A 168 -31.15 10.42 22.35
N ALA A 169 -30.28 10.57 23.35
CA ALA A 169 -29.02 9.86 23.46
C ALA A 169 -29.26 8.40 23.87
N ILE A 170 -29.08 7.44 22.99
CA ILE A 170 -29.17 6.01 23.30
C ILE A 170 -27.76 5.49 23.59
N GLY A 171 -27.51 5.07 24.83
CA GLY A 171 -26.53 4.08 25.22
C GLY A 171 -25.07 4.51 25.32
N LYS A 172 -24.61 4.75 26.54
CA LYS A 172 -23.21 4.90 26.94
C LYS A 172 -22.56 3.56 27.24
N SER A 173 -22.56 2.57 26.35
CA SER A 173 -21.90 1.30 26.63
C SER A 173 -20.63 1.14 25.80
N ALA A 174 -19.54 0.76 26.46
CA ALA A 174 -18.38 0.21 25.75
C ALA A 174 -18.79 -1.17 25.19
N PHE A 175 -18.50 -1.45 23.92
CA PHE A 175 -18.85 -2.74 23.32
C PHE A 175 -17.69 -3.27 22.49
N LEU A 176 -17.65 -4.59 22.38
CA LEU A 176 -16.73 -5.29 21.50
C LEU A 176 -17.15 -4.99 20.05
N SER A 177 -16.36 -4.20 19.34
CA SER A 177 -16.68 -3.74 17.98
C SER A 177 -16.05 -4.59 16.89
N LEU A 178 -14.99 -5.33 17.22
CA LEU A 178 -14.26 -6.20 16.31
C LEU A 178 -13.48 -7.23 17.11
N SER A 179 -13.57 -8.49 16.73
CA SER A 179 -12.73 -9.55 17.29
C SER A 179 -12.46 -10.59 16.23
N LYS A 180 -11.20 -10.94 16.03
CA LYS A 180 -10.79 -11.90 15.01
C LYS A 180 -9.76 -12.87 15.53
N VAL A 181 -9.87 -14.08 15.02
CA VAL A 181 -8.85 -15.12 15.16
C VAL A 181 -8.46 -15.62 13.77
N SER A 182 -7.20 -15.97 13.58
CA SER A 182 -6.74 -16.64 12.35
C SER A 182 -5.62 -17.62 12.64
N VAL A 183 -5.54 -18.60 11.76
CA VAL A 183 -4.40 -19.52 11.66
C VAL A 183 -3.89 -19.42 10.24
N ASP A 184 -2.58 -19.25 10.10
CA ASP A 184 -1.90 -19.25 8.81
C ASP A 184 -0.74 -20.23 8.78
N ALA A 185 -0.45 -20.72 7.58
CA ALA A 185 0.65 -21.62 7.33
C ALA A 185 1.35 -21.25 6.03
N ARG A 186 2.67 -21.39 6.01
CA ARG A 186 3.49 -21.28 4.82
C ARG A 186 4.60 -22.32 4.88
N PHE A 187 4.72 -23.11 3.83
CA PHE A 187 5.74 -24.14 3.69
C PHE A 187 6.46 -24.03 2.36
N CYS A 188 7.75 -24.34 2.38
CA CYS A 188 8.57 -24.51 1.18
C CYS A 188 9.07 -25.95 1.13
N LEU A 189 8.55 -26.74 0.19
CA LEU A 189 8.86 -28.14 0.01
C LEU A 189 9.42 -28.35 -1.39
N LYS A 190 10.69 -28.74 -1.49
CA LYS A 190 11.39 -28.94 -2.79
C LYS A 190 11.23 -27.75 -3.75
N GLY A 191 11.30 -26.52 -3.22
CA GLY A 191 11.11 -25.28 -4.00
C GLY A 191 9.65 -24.87 -4.23
N THR A 192 8.68 -25.76 -3.99
CA THR A 192 7.26 -25.42 -4.02
C THR A 192 6.88 -24.65 -2.76
N GLU A 193 6.38 -23.43 -2.90
CA GLU A 193 5.84 -22.65 -1.81
C GLU A 193 4.33 -22.84 -1.71
N LEU A 194 3.87 -23.26 -0.53
CA LEU A 194 2.45 -23.41 -0.17
C LEU A 194 2.11 -22.38 0.88
N PHE A 195 0.94 -21.78 0.77
CA PHE A 195 0.45 -20.83 1.77
C PHE A 195 -1.06 -20.95 1.96
N ALA A 196 -1.52 -20.72 3.18
CA ALA A 196 -2.94 -20.65 3.51
C ALA A 196 -3.15 -19.76 4.74
N GLU A 197 -4.33 -19.13 4.83
CA GLU A 197 -4.83 -18.50 6.03
C GLU A 197 -6.33 -18.75 6.14
N ALA A 198 -6.77 -19.19 7.31
CA ALA A 198 -8.16 -19.25 7.72
C ALA A 198 -8.39 -18.25 8.85
N ALA A 199 -9.35 -17.36 8.68
CA ALA A 199 -9.69 -16.34 9.66
C ALA A 199 -11.18 -16.38 9.99
N TYR A 200 -11.53 -16.02 11.21
CA TYR A 200 -12.90 -15.95 11.69
C TYR A 200 -13.14 -14.61 12.39
N ASP A 201 -14.13 -13.88 11.90
CA ASP A 201 -14.63 -12.68 12.55
C ASP A 201 -15.70 -13.09 13.57
N ILE A 202 -15.36 -12.97 14.86
CA ILE A 202 -16.22 -13.41 15.95
C ILE A 202 -17.45 -12.52 16.07
N CYS A 203 -17.30 -11.21 15.86
CA CYS A 203 -18.41 -10.26 15.98
C CYS A 203 -19.38 -10.36 14.80
N ALA A 204 -18.89 -10.56 13.59
CA ALA A 204 -19.71 -10.72 12.40
C ALA A 204 -20.18 -12.17 12.18
N VAL A 205 -19.61 -13.15 12.90
CA VAL A 205 -19.86 -14.59 12.73
C VAL A 205 -19.58 -15.03 11.29
N LYS A 206 -18.40 -14.64 10.74
CA LYS A 206 -18.05 -14.86 9.34
C LYS A 206 -16.66 -15.47 9.19
N PRO A 207 -16.51 -16.62 8.48
CA PRO A 207 -15.22 -17.18 8.12
C PRO A 207 -14.67 -16.52 6.85
N ALA A 208 -13.34 -16.38 6.75
CA ALA A 208 -12.66 -16.01 5.52
C ALA A 208 -11.46 -16.94 5.31
N LEU A 209 -11.20 -17.28 4.05
CA LEU A 209 -10.19 -18.26 3.66
C LEU A 209 -9.37 -17.74 2.48
N THR A 210 -8.08 -17.99 2.49
CA THR A 210 -7.23 -17.84 1.32
C THR A 210 -6.13 -18.88 1.33
N GLY A 211 -5.72 -19.33 0.16
CA GLY A 211 -4.60 -20.26 0.04
C GLY A 211 -4.17 -20.42 -1.40
N GLY A 212 -2.98 -20.98 -1.59
CA GLY A 212 -2.42 -21.18 -2.90
C GLY A 212 -1.05 -21.81 -2.86
N ALA A 213 -0.49 -21.92 -4.07
CA ALA A 213 0.82 -22.51 -4.28
C ALA A 213 1.60 -21.75 -5.34
N MET A 214 2.93 -21.78 -5.23
CA MET A 214 3.86 -21.48 -6.31
C MET A 214 4.79 -22.67 -6.51
N ILE A 215 4.83 -23.15 -7.74
CA ILE A 215 5.52 -24.36 -8.14
C ILE A 215 6.58 -23.97 -9.18
N PRO A 216 7.88 -24.10 -8.86
CA PRO A 216 8.92 -23.99 -9.86
C PRO A 216 8.87 -25.20 -10.81
N VAL A 217 9.00 -24.95 -12.11
CA VAL A 217 9.02 -25.97 -13.15
C VAL A 217 10.31 -25.80 -13.94
N GLY A 218 11.27 -26.69 -13.68
CA GLY A 218 12.63 -26.52 -14.17
C GLY A 218 13.28 -25.22 -13.65
N ASP A 219 14.29 -24.71 -14.36
CA ASP A 219 15.11 -23.60 -13.87
C ASP A 219 14.51 -22.22 -14.13
N ASN A 220 13.57 -22.11 -15.07
CA ASN A 220 13.14 -20.80 -15.57
C ASN A 220 11.65 -20.52 -15.43
N TRP A 221 10.82 -21.52 -15.13
CA TRP A 221 9.39 -21.39 -15.06
C TRP A 221 8.88 -21.43 -13.64
N ASN A 222 7.88 -20.60 -13.33
CA ASN A 222 7.11 -20.71 -12.10
C ASN A 222 5.63 -20.65 -12.45
N LEU A 223 4.87 -21.58 -11.87
CA LEU A 223 3.41 -21.57 -11.89
C LEU A 223 2.91 -21.15 -10.53
N ALA A 224 1.91 -20.29 -10.48
CA ALA A 224 1.26 -19.92 -9.22
C ALA A 224 -0.25 -19.95 -9.36
N SER A 225 -0.93 -20.36 -8.30
CA SER A 225 -2.37 -20.27 -8.19
C SER A 225 -2.79 -19.93 -6.77
N SER A 226 -3.91 -19.25 -6.63
CA SER A 226 -4.50 -18.96 -5.33
C SER A 226 -6.02 -18.87 -5.42
N LEU A 227 -6.66 -19.25 -4.32
CA LEU A 227 -8.10 -19.14 -4.12
C LEU A 227 -8.35 -18.27 -2.90
N ARG A 228 -9.50 -17.56 -2.90
CA ARG A 228 -9.91 -16.73 -1.78
C ARG A 228 -11.42 -16.70 -1.64
N TYR A 229 -11.85 -16.72 -0.40
CA TYR A 229 -13.25 -16.58 0.00
C TYR A 229 -13.34 -15.59 1.15
N ILE A 230 -14.02 -14.48 0.94
CA ILE A 230 -14.30 -13.46 1.94
C ILE A 230 -15.79 -13.17 1.83
N PRO A 231 -16.62 -13.54 2.80
CA PRO A 231 -18.06 -13.32 2.73
C PRO A 231 -18.41 -11.84 2.89
N ASP A 232 -19.60 -11.47 2.44
CA ASP A 232 -20.18 -10.16 2.73
C ASP A 232 -20.42 -10.02 4.23
N GLY A 233 -20.12 -8.82 4.76
CA GLY A 233 -20.21 -8.53 6.18
C GLY A 233 -19.00 -8.98 7.01
N TYR A 234 -17.99 -9.65 6.43
CA TYR A 234 -16.69 -9.82 7.08
C TYR A 234 -16.03 -8.44 7.25
N ASP A 235 -15.67 -8.08 8.47
CA ASP A 235 -15.06 -6.77 8.71
C ASP A 235 -13.64 -6.71 8.12
N MET A 236 -13.41 -5.78 7.22
CA MET A 236 -12.13 -5.58 6.56
C MET A 236 -11.22 -4.56 7.28
N ALA A 237 -11.61 -4.10 8.48
CA ALA A 237 -10.75 -3.23 9.28
C ALA A 237 -9.46 -3.98 9.65
N PHE A 238 -8.34 -3.32 9.48
CA PHE A 238 -6.99 -3.86 9.67
C PHE A 238 -6.61 -5.06 8.77
N CYS A 239 -7.39 -5.36 7.74
CA CYS A 239 -7.16 -6.44 6.80
C CYS A 239 -6.65 -5.91 5.47
N ALA A 240 -5.76 -6.63 4.81
CA ALA A 240 -5.32 -6.31 3.46
C ALA A 240 -4.95 -7.60 2.68
N PRO A 241 -5.84 -8.58 2.51
CA PRO A 241 -5.55 -9.77 1.71
C PRO A 241 -5.35 -9.41 0.22
N VAL A 242 -4.79 -10.35 -0.54
CA VAL A 242 -4.75 -10.23 -2.00
C VAL A 242 -6.18 -10.34 -2.54
N ARG A 243 -6.64 -9.32 -3.27
CA ARG A 243 -8.04 -9.19 -3.75
C ARG A 243 -8.09 -8.51 -5.11
N THR A 244 -9.17 -8.78 -5.85
CA THR A 244 -9.45 -8.09 -7.11
C THR A 244 -9.90 -6.64 -6.89
N TRP A 245 -10.74 -6.39 -5.87
CA TRP A 245 -11.25 -5.07 -5.54
C TRP A 245 -10.72 -4.53 -4.21
N SER A 246 -10.61 -3.22 -4.13
CA SER A 246 -10.52 -2.50 -2.86
C SER A 246 -11.90 -2.32 -2.22
N GLY A 247 -11.94 -2.04 -0.90
CA GLY A 247 -13.16 -1.72 -0.18
C GLY A 247 -13.61 -2.81 0.78
N LYS A 248 -14.82 -2.65 1.34
CA LYS A 248 -15.31 -3.45 2.47
C LYS A 248 -16.16 -4.66 2.08
N LYS A 249 -16.66 -4.72 0.84
CA LYS A 249 -17.52 -5.84 0.39
C LYS A 249 -16.73 -7.14 0.25
N GLY A 250 -17.40 -8.26 0.44
CA GLY A 250 -16.85 -9.59 0.28
C GLY A 250 -16.36 -9.91 -1.15
N GLU A 251 -15.66 -11.03 -1.30
CA GLU A 251 -15.11 -11.49 -2.59
C GLU A 251 -14.85 -12.99 -2.58
N VAL A 252 -15.30 -13.66 -3.62
CA VAL A 252 -14.86 -14.99 -4.00
C VAL A 252 -13.95 -14.84 -5.21
N GLY A 253 -12.76 -15.42 -5.19
CA GLY A 253 -11.85 -15.21 -6.30
C GLY A 253 -10.82 -16.32 -6.47
N ALA A 254 -10.27 -16.34 -7.67
CA ALA A 254 -9.18 -17.22 -8.06
C ALA A 254 -8.16 -16.43 -8.86
N SER A 255 -6.89 -16.74 -8.67
CA SER A 255 -5.82 -16.17 -9.47
C SER A 255 -4.92 -17.29 -9.96
N SER A 256 -4.43 -17.17 -11.18
CA SER A 256 -3.45 -18.09 -11.78
C SER A 256 -2.40 -17.28 -12.52
N GLY A 257 -1.18 -17.78 -12.57
CA GLY A 257 -0.10 -17.10 -13.26
C GLY A 257 1.05 -18.03 -13.62
N VAL A 258 1.75 -17.63 -14.66
CA VAL A 258 2.97 -18.27 -15.13
C VAL A 258 4.04 -17.22 -15.33
N SER A 259 5.25 -17.51 -14.90
CA SER A 259 6.41 -16.70 -15.26
C SER A 259 7.48 -17.55 -15.92
N PHE A 260 8.14 -16.96 -16.90
CA PHE A 260 9.35 -17.48 -17.53
C PHE A 260 10.46 -16.46 -17.31
N ARG A 261 11.45 -16.79 -16.49
CA ARG A 261 12.44 -15.82 -15.99
C ARG A 261 11.76 -14.59 -15.40
N GLU A 262 11.97 -13.42 -15.98
CA GLU A 262 11.38 -12.14 -15.54
C GLU A 262 10.04 -11.81 -16.23
N MET A 263 9.67 -12.52 -17.32
CA MET A 263 8.37 -12.35 -17.98
C MET A 263 7.26 -13.04 -17.19
N GLY A 264 6.05 -12.50 -17.24
CA GLY A 264 4.92 -13.10 -16.52
C GLY A 264 3.57 -12.79 -17.14
N LEU A 265 2.70 -13.78 -17.07
CA LEU A 265 1.28 -13.67 -17.37
C LEU A 265 0.49 -14.03 -16.11
N THR A 266 -0.41 -13.17 -15.69
CA THR A 266 -1.31 -13.44 -14.57
C THR A 266 -2.75 -13.20 -14.96
N VAL A 267 -3.64 -14.07 -14.49
CA VAL A 267 -5.08 -13.94 -14.64
C VAL A 267 -5.69 -13.95 -13.23
N ASP A 268 -6.54 -12.99 -12.96
CA ASP A 268 -7.23 -12.83 -11.68
C ASP A 268 -8.73 -12.71 -11.91
N PHE A 269 -9.48 -13.55 -11.25
CA PHE A 269 -10.94 -13.54 -11.25
C PHE A 269 -11.45 -13.20 -9.86
N GLY A 270 -12.44 -12.33 -9.80
CA GLY A 270 -13.19 -12.03 -8.59
C GLY A 270 -14.68 -11.88 -8.86
N MET A 271 -15.47 -12.32 -7.90
CA MET A 271 -16.92 -12.23 -7.91
C MET A 271 -17.41 -11.82 -6.52
N ARG A 272 -18.46 -11.02 -6.45
CA ARG A 272 -19.14 -10.74 -5.18
C ARG A 272 -19.86 -11.99 -4.69
N PRO A 273 -19.90 -12.27 -3.37
CA PRO A 273 -20.58 -13.44 -2.84
C PRO A 273 -22.06 -13.52 -3.18
N ASP A 274 -22.72 -12.35 -3.36
CA ASP A 274 -24.11 -12.22 -3.80
C ASP A 274 -24.33 -12.49 -5.30
N GLY A 275 -23.24 -12.83 -6.05
CA GLY A 275 -23.29 -13.06 -7.49
C GLY A 275 -23.38 -11.80 -8.33
N GLY A 276 -23.35 -10.61 -7.72
CA GLY A 276 -23.48 -9.33 -8.40
C GLY A 276 -22.32 -8.98 -9.31
N ASP A 277 -21.37 -8.18 -8.83
CA ASP A 277 -20.24 -7.75 -9.63
C ASP A 277 -19.22 -8.88 -9.89
N ARG A 278 -18.78 -9.01 -11.14
CA ARG A 278 -17.73 -9.94 -11.57
C ARG A 278 -16.63 -9.18 -12.29
N GLN A 279 -15.37 -9.61 -12.10
CA GLN A 279 -14.23 -9.01 -12.79
C GLN A 279 -13.20 -10.07 -13.14
N TRP A 280 -12.73 -9.99 -14.37
CA TRP A 280 -11.52 -10.64 -14.85
C TRP A 280 -10.44 -9.59 -15.06
N LYS A 281 -9.22 -9.95 -14.77
CA LYS A 281 -8.04 -9.14 -15.04
C LYS A 281 -6.95 -10.05 -15.56
N ALA A 282 -6.50 -9.82 -16.78
CA ALA A 282 -5.29 -10.45 -17.32
C ALA A 282 -4.18 -9.40 -17.38
N LEU A 283 -2.97 -9.80 -17.07
CA LEU A 283 -1.79 -8.92 -17.08
C LEU A 283 -0.60 -9.68 -17.66
N LEU A 284 -0.11 -9.21 -18.78
CA LEU A 284 1.16 -9.61 -19.39
C LEU A 284 2.23 -8.58 -19.03
N TYR A 285 3.36 -9.05 -18.56
CA TYR A 285 4.54 -8.27 -18.20
C TYR A 285 5.76 -8.82 -18.91
N VAL A 286 6.44 -8.01 -19.72
CA VAL A 286 7.59 -8.39 -20.53
C VAL A 286 8.71 -7.40 -20.32
N PRO A 287 9.69 -7.68 -19.43
CA PRO A 287 10.92 -6.92 -19.33
C PRO A 287 11.91 -7.35 -20.41
N CYS A 288 12.59 -6.38 -20.99
CA CYS A 288 13.64 -6.59 -21.98
C CYS A 288 14.86 -5.76 -21.59
N LYS A 289 16.04 -6.34 -21.76
CA LYS A 289 17.32 -5.63 -21.59
C LYS A 289 18.08 -5.66 -22.91
N ALA A 290 18.57 -4.50 -23.34
CA ALA A 290 19.44 -4.36 -24.50
C ALA A 290 20.81 -3.86 -24.01
N GLY A 291 21.67 -4.82 -23.65
CA GLY A 291 22.91 -4.55 -22.94
C GLY A 291 22.67 -4.08 -21.51
N ASP A 292 23.71 -3.51 -20.88
CA ASP A 292 23.68 -3.09 -19.47
C ASP A 292 23.02 -1.72 -19.28
N ASN A 293 22.92 -0.94 -20.34
CA ASN A 293 22.52 0.46 -20.29
C ASN A 293 21.06 0.71 -20.64
N VAL A 294 20.40 -0.22 -21.35
CA VAL A 294 19.03 -0.04 -21.82
C VAL A 294 18.14 -1.11 -21.22
N SER A 295 17.08 -0.68 -20.55
CA SER A 295 16.02 -1.57 -20.06
C SER A 295 14.67 -1.09 -20.53
N MET A 296 13.85 -2.00 -21.02
CA MET A 296 12.49 -1.78 -21.47
C MET A 296 11.53 -2.66 -20.69
N VAL A 297 10.31 -2.19 -20.48
CA VAL A 297 9.25 -2.97 -19.89
C VAL A 297 7.98 -2.72 -20.67
N PHE A 298 7.39 -3.78 -21.18
CA PHE A 298 6.07 -3.75 -21.80
C PHE A 298 5.06 -4.42 -20.88
N ARG A 299 3.93 -3.76 -20.72
CA ARG A 299 2.82 -4.24 -19.91
C ARG A 299 1.51 -4.07 -20.67
N LEU A 300 0.79 -5.18 -20.81
CA LEU A 300 -0.56 -5.18 -21.33
C LEU A 300 -1.51 -5.70 -20.26
N GLN A 301 -2.50 -4.93 -19.91
CA GLN A 301 -3.51 -5.31 -18.94
C GLN A 301 -4.90 -5.19 -19.57
N GLU A 302 -5.63 -6.29 -19.51
CA GLU A 302 -7.05 -6.33 -19.85
C GLU A 302 -7.86 -6.49 -18.56
N ARG A 303 -8.95 -5.73 -18.45
CA ARG A 303 -9.91 -5.82 -17.36
C ARG A 303 -11.32 -5.85 -17.92
N LEU A 304 -12.00 -6.95 -17.65
CA LEU A 304 -13.40 -7.15 -18.03
C LEU A 304 -14.26 -7.09 -16.77
N ARG A 305 -15.25 -6.22 -16.74
CA ARG A 305 -16.20 -6.09 -15.64
C ARG A 305 -17.61 -6.30 -16.11
N ASN A 306 -18.40 -7.04 -15.32
CA ASN A 306 -19.84 -7.18 -15.51
C ASN A 306 -20.21 -7.50 -16.97
N TYR A 307 -19.59 -8.56 -17.51
CA TYR A 307 -19.81 -9.04 -18.89
C TYR A 307 -19.55 -8.00 -19.98
N GLY A 308 -18.56 -7.15 -19.78
CA GLY A 308 -18.14 -6.22 -20.82
C GLY A 308 -18.66 -4.78 -20.70
N LEU A 309 -19.55 -4.50 -19.75
CA LEU A 309 -20.11 -3.15 -19.56
C LEU A 309 -19.06 -2.10 -19.12
N LYS A 310 -17.94 -2.52 -18.54
CA LYS A 310 -16.85 -1.65 -18.06
C LYS A 310 -15.47 -2.26 -18.36
N ASN A 311 -15.24 -2.56 -19.61
CA ASN A 311 -13.95 -3.07 -20.05
C ASN A 311 -12.89 -1.97 -20.06
N ARG A 312 -11.65 -2.37 -19.79
CA ARG A 312 -10.50 -1.47 -19.82
C ARG A 312 -9.27 -2.22 -20.27
N THR A 313 -8.71 -1.79 -21.39
CA THR A 313 -7.41 -2.25 -21.90
C THR A 313 -6.38 -1.18 -21.63
N ASP A 314 -5.25 -1.55 -21.07
CA ASP A 314 -4.18 -0.63 -20.68
C ASP A 314 -2.85 -1.19 -21.20
N PHE A 315 -2.25 -0.48 -22.15
CA PHE A 315 -0.91 -0.75 -22.66
C PHE A 315 0.07 0.27 -22.07
N ARG A 316 1.20 -0.21 -21.59
CA ARG A 316 2.28 0.61 -21.06
C ARG A 316 3.62 0.11 -21.58
N GLY A 317 4.41 1.04 -22.13
CA GLY A 317 5.81 0.85 -22.47
C GLY A 317 6.68 1.77 -21.64
N ASP A 318 7.68 1.23 -20.99
CA ASP A 318 8.72 1.97 -20.29
C ASP A 318 10.07 1.73 -20.97
N LEU A 319 10.87 2.77 -21.14
CA LEU A 319 12.25 2.71 -21.58
C LEU A 319 13.12 3.44 -20.55
N ASN A 320 14.19 2.83 -20.09
CA ASN A 320 15.22 3.49 -19.30
C ASN A 320 16.58 3.30 -19.98
N TRP A 321 17.26 4.38 -20.22
CA TRP A 321 18.59 4.40 -20.83
C TRP A 321 19.56 5.15 -19.92
N LYS A 322 20.71 4.54 -19.62
CA LYS A 322 21.79 5.12 -18.83
C LYS A 322 23.00 5.33 -19.71
N TYR A 323 23.58 6.53 -19.65
CA TYR A 323 24.78 6.87 -20.42
C TYR A 323 25.68 7.80 -19.58
N GLY A 324 26.75 7.23 -19.05
CA GLY A 324 27.66 7.93 -18.17
C GLY A 324 26.97 8.45 -16.90
N LEU A 325 27.03 9.75 -16.67
CA LEU A 325 26.39 10.43 -15.55
C LEU A 325 24.92 10.81 -15.81
N PHE A 326 24.40 10.49 -16.99
CA PHE A 326 23.04 10.84 -17.38
C PHE A 326 22.16 9.59 -17.49
N GLY A 327 20.87 9.80 -17.48
CA GLY A 327 19.88 8.75 -17.72
C GLY A 327 18.56 9.34 -18.21
N THR A 328 17.99 8.72 -19.23
CA THR A 328 16.68 9.05 -19.76
C THR A 328 15.68 7.97 -19.39
N ALA A 329 14.52 8.37 -18.90
CA ALA A 329 13.38 7.47 -18.73
C ALA A 329 12.19 8.00 -19.57
N PHE A 330 11.60 7.09 -20.31
CA PHE A 330 10.46 7.35 -21.16
C PHE A 330 9.33 6.40 -20.79
N ARG A 331 8.09 6.90 -20.75
CA ARG A 331 6.89 6.07 -20.62
C ARG A 331 5.80 6.52 -21.57
N LEU A 332 5.24 5.56 -22.27
CA LEU A 332 3.99 5.68 -22.99
C LEU A 332 2.93 4.81 -22.31
N ASN A 333 1.78 5.37 -21.98
CA ASN A 333 0.61 4.65 -21.49
C ASN A 333 -0.58 4.98 -22.39
N VAL A 334 -1.18 3.97 -22.98
CA VAL A 334 -2.39 4.08 -23.80
C VAL A 334 -3.47 3.24 -23.16
N LEU A 335 -4.62 3.83 -22.95
CA LEU A 335 -5.74 3.21 -22.27
C LEU A 335 -7.00 3.34 -23.13
N LYS A 336 -7.70 2.22 -23.29
CA LYS A 336 -9.03 2.15 -23.89
C LYS A 336 -10.03 1.73 -22.81
N GLY A 337 -10.85 2.64 -22.34
CA GLY A 337 -11.93 2.41 -21.40
C GLY A 337 -13.24 2.89 -21.99
N ARG A 338 -13.92 3.83 -21.33
CA ARG A 338 -15.09 4.53 -21.91
C ARG A 338 -14.68 5.38 -23.10
N LYS A 339 -13.52 6.04 -22.97
CA LYS A 339 -12.86 6.77 -24.05
C LYS A 339 -11.40 6.34 -24.14
N MET A 340 -10.71 6.78 -25.17
CA MET A 340 -9.27 6.65 -25.24
C MET A 340 -8.64 7.65 -24.28
N ALA A 341 -7.64 7.20 -23.53
CA ALA A 341 -6.81 8.02 -22.70
C ALA A 341 -5.33 7.71 -22.95
N GLY A 342 -4.47 8.68 -22.73
CA GLY A 342 -3.04 8.53 -22.95
C GLY A 342 -2.23 9.35 -21.97
N LEU A 343 -1.04 8.87 -21.66
CA LEU A 343 -0.03 9.57 -20.89
C LEU A 343 1.34 9.29 -21.49
N LEU A 344 2.10 10.33 -21.66
CA LEU A 344 3.49 10.29 -22.10
C LEU A 344 4.34 11.07 -21.10
N TYR A 345 5.48 10.51 -20.65
CA TYR A 345 6.49 11.32 -19.99
C TYR A 345 7.90 11.04 -20.52
N VAL A 346 8.74 12.07 -20.43
CA VAL A 346 10.18 11.98 -20.56
C VAL A 346 10.79 12.53 -19.26
N GLU A 347 11.75 11.82 -18.73
CA GLU A 347 12.51 12.23 -17.56
C GLU A 347 14.02 12.14 -17.86
N GLU A 348 14.71 13.24 -17.68
CA GLU A 348 16.16 13.30 -17.72
C GLU A 348 16.73 13.31 -16.31
N ALA A 349 17.77 12.55 -16.10
CA ALA A 349 18.44 12.41 -14.82
C ALA A 349 19.94 12.73 -14.98
N TYR A 350 20.46 13.51 -14.05
CA TYR A 350 21.90 13.72 -13.87
C TYR A 350 22.34 13.16 -12.53
N TYR A 351 23.38 12.33 -12.54
CA TYR A 351 23.96 11.68 -11.36
C TYR A 351 25.33 12.26 -11.08
N GLY A 352 25.39 13.30 -10.28
CA GLY A 352 26.64 13.93 -9.86
C GLY A 352 27.21 13.30 -8.58
N ARG A 353 28.43 13.71 -8.23
CA ARG A 353 29.16 13.21 -7.05
C ARG A 353 28.46 13.48 -5.72
N ILE A 354 27.77 14.60 -5.61
CA ILE A 354 27.08 15.04 -4.39
C ILE A 354 25.58 14.74 -4.40
N GLY A 355 25.03 14.26 -5.53
CA GLY A 355 23.60 13.98 -5.61
C GLY A 355 23.10 13.71 -7.03
N ALA A 356 21.79 13.73 -7.18
CA ALA A 356 21.13 13.54 -8.47
C ALA A 356 19.99 14.53 -8.67
N VAL A 357 19.82 14.97 -9.91
CA VAL A 357 18.73 15.86 -10.34
C VAL A 357 17.92 15.15 -11.41
N PHE A 358 16.60 15.26 -11.32
CA PHE A 358 15.65 14.66 -12.25
C PHE A 358 14.70 15.73 -12.75
N LEU A 359 14.59 15.89 -14.05
CA LEU A 359 13.64 16.78 -14.71
C LEU A 359 12.65 15.94 -15.51
N ARG A 360 11.38 16.04 -15.23
CA ARG A 360 10.32 15.29 -15.93
C ARG A 360 9.29 16.22 -16.54
N GLY A 361 9.00 16.01 -17.82
CA GLY A 361 7.83 16.53 -18.52
C GLY A 361 6.82 15.40 -18.73
N THR A 362 5.57 15.61 -18.36
CA THR A 362 4.45 14.67 -18.54
C THR A 362 3.33 15.37 -19.30
N ALA A 363 2.81 14.75 -20.34
CA ALA A 363 1.59 15.16 -21.05
C ALA A 363 0.54 14.06 -20.93
N PHE A 364 -0.73 14.44 -20.79
CA PHE A 364 -1.81 13.45 -20.62
C PHE A 364 -3.14 13.93 -21.17
N ILE A 365 -3.95 12.95 -21.58
CA ILE A 365 -5.35 13.12 -22.00
C ILE A 365 -6.16 12.00 -21.39
N ALA A 366 -7.15 12.31 -20.56
CA ALA A 366 -8.09 11.37 -19.98
C ALA A 366 -9.41 12.10 -19.68
N ASP A 367 -10.28 12.21 -20.67
CA ASP A 367 -11.50 13.03 -20.62
C ASP A 367 -12.55 12.51 -19.62
N ASN A 368 -12.40 11.29 -19.13
CA ASN A 368 -13.35 10.67 -18.21
C ASN A 368 -12.63 10.24 -16.93
N TRP A 369 -13.23 10.47 -15.76
CA TRP A 369 -12.67 10.04 -14.48
C TRP A 369 -12.43 8.52 -14.39
N ASP A 370 -13.29 7.71 -15.03
CA ASP A 370 -13.12 6.26 -15.07
C ASP A 370 -11.87 5.82 -15.86
N ASP A 371 -11.41 6.68 -16.79
CA ASP A 371 -10.26 6.42 -17.67
C ASP A 371 -8.97 7.08 -17.16
N ARG A 372 -8.96 7.62 -15.93
CA ARG A 372 -7.78 8.22 -15.33
C ARG A 372 -6.59 7.27 -15.30
N ILE A 373 -5.40 7.83 -15.51
CA ILE A 373 -4.15 7.08 -15.51
C ILE A 373 -3.37 7.41 -14.23
N TYR A 374 -2.92 6.37 -13.54
CA TYR A 374 -2.04 6.53 -12.38
C TYR A 374 -0.59 6.35 -12.80
N CYS A 375 0.23 7.34 -12.50
CA CYS A 375 1.66 7.28 -12.78
C CYS A 375 2.47 7.70 -11.56
N TYR A 376 3.47 6.87 -11.21
CA TYR A 376 4.39 7.21 -10.14
C TYR A 376 5.24 8.42 -10.51
N GLU A 377 5.31 9.38 -9.63
CA GLU A 377 6.23 10.52 -9.69
C GLU A 377 7.27 10.42 -8.58
N ARG A 378 8.49 10.81 -8.90
CA ARG A 378 9.55 10.89 -7.88
C ARG A 378 9.20 11.90 -6.81
N ASP A 379 9.47 11.52 -5.57
CA ASP A 379 9.27 12.38 -4.42
C ASP A 379 10.34 12.10 -3.36
N ALA A 380 10.29 12.83 -2.27
CA ALA A 380 11.17 12.62 -1.12
C ALA A 380 10.97 11.23 -0.50
N PRO A 381 11.99 10.63 0.13
CA PRO A 381 11.89 9.34 0.80
C PRO A 381 10.76 9.30 1.84
N GLY A 382 10.00 8.22 1.84
CA GLY A 382 8.85 8.05 2.70
C GLY A 382 7.55 8.67 2.16
N SER A 383 7.61 9.38 1.04
CA SER A 383 6.43 9.82 0.29
C SER A 383 6.14 8.84 -0.85
N PHE A 384 4.86 8.48 -1.00
CA PHE A 384 4.39 7.68 -2.12
C PHE A 384 3.49 8.56 -2.99
N ASN A 385 4.05 9.07 -4.08
CA ASN A 385 3.37 10.00 -4.97
C ASN A 385 2.94 9.31 -6.27
N VAL A 386 1.66 8.98 -6.35
CA VAL A 386 1.04 8.37 -7.54
C VAL A 386 -0.23 9.15 -7.87
N PRO A 387 -0.07 10.33 -8.51
CA PRO A 387 -1.22 11.13 -8.90
C PRO A 387 -2.10 10.40 -9.91
N ALA A 388 -3.39 10.72 -9.87
CA ALA A 388 -4.35 10.35 -10.89
C ALA A 388 -4.37 11.45 -11.95
N TYR A 389 -3.95 11.12 -13.16
CA TYR A 389 -4.03 12.01 -14.31
C TYR A 389 -5.41 11.92 -14.92
N TYR A 390 -6.14 13.01 -14.87
CA TYR A 390 -7.50 13.18 -15.36
C TYR A 390 -7.67 14.56 -15.98
N GLY A 391 -8.43 14.66 -17.07
CA GLY A 391 -8.52 15.85 -17.92
C GLY A 391 -7.46 15.85 -19.01
N ARG A 392 -7.14 17.02 -19.54
CA ARG A 392 -6.09 17.22 -20.55
C ARG A 392 -5.07 18.21 -20.02
N GLY A 393 -3.80 17.88 -20.07
CA GLY A 393 -2.81 18.77 -19.51
C GLY A 393 -1.39 18.28 -19.56
N TYR A 394 -0.54 19.02 -18.84
CA TYR A 394 0.87 18.71 -18.69
C TYR A 394 1.35 19.03 -17.28
N VAL A 395 2.40 18.32 -16.88
CA VAL A 395 3.09 18.49 -15.60
C VAL A 395 4.58 18.56 -15.85
N LEU A 396 5.22 19.56 -15.27
CA LEU A 396 6.67 19.65 -15.18
C LEU A 396 7.08 19.43 -13.74
N SER A 397 8.07 18.60 -13.50
CA SER A 397 8.59 18.37 -12.15
C SER A 397 10.11 18.28 -12.15
N LEU A 398 10.72 18.95 -11.18
CA LEU A 398 12.14 18.90 -10.86
C LEU A 398 12.30 18.25 -9.50
N VAL A 399 13.15 17.23 -9.40
CA VAL A 399 13.52 16.61 -8.13
C VAL A 399 15.02 16.62 -7.98
N ALA A 400 15.54 17.24 -6.93
CA ALA A 400 16.95 17.21 -6.58
C ALA A 400 17.15 16.43 -5.28
N ARG A 401 18.13 15.54 -5.27
CA ARG A 401 18.59 14.79 -4.10
C ARG A 401 20.06 15.07 -3.90
N MET A 402 20.44 15.54 -2.72
CA MET A 402 21.84 15.87 -2.42
C MET A 402 22.24 15.18 -1.12
N LYS A 403 23.50 14.76 -1.06
CA LYS A 403 24.15 14.22 0.13
C LYS A 403 25.32 15.13 0.49
N TRP A 404 25.27 15.63 1.69
CA TRP A 404 26.29 16.51 2.23
C TRP A 404 26.96 15.81 3.41
N ARG A 405 28.28 15.92 3.50
CA ARG A 405 29.03 15.52 4.69
C ARG A 405 29.55 16.77 5.38
N LEU A 406 29.14 16.95 6.63
CA LEU A 406 29.65 18.01 7.48
C LEU A 406 30.27 17.36 8.71
N CYS A 407 31.59 17.38 8.80
CA CYS A 407 32.40 16.66 9.80
C CYS A 407 32.06 15.14 9.79
N ARG A 408 31.58 14.59 10.92
CA ARG A 408 31.22 13.16 11.06
C ARG A 408 29.79 12.84 10.67
N SER A 409 28.99 13.84 10.37
CA SER A 409 27.55 13.69 10.14
C SER A 409 27.22 13.79 8.65
N ALA A 410 26.21 13.05 8.22
CA ALA A 410 25.70 13.08 6.86
C ALA A 410 24.32 13.72 6.80
N PHE A 411 24.18 14.73 5.95
CA PHE A 411 22.91 15.35 5.62
C PHE A 411 22.42 14.89 4.26
N LYS A 412 21.14 14.61 4.15
CA LYS A 412 20.46 14.37 2.89
C LYS A 412 19.37 15.41 2.71
N SER A 413 19.42 16.14 1.60
CA SER A 413 18.38 17.10 1.24
C SER A 413 17.63 16.64 0.00
N TYR A 414 16.34 16.88 0.00
CA TYR A 414 15.44 16.59 -1.10
C TYR A 414 14.61 17.83 -1.39
N LEU A 415 14.61 18.23 -2.65
CA LEU A 415 13.77 19.29 -3.18
C LEU A 415 12.92 18.72 -4.29
N ARG A 416 11.61 18.96 -4.25
CA ARG A 416 10.70 18.75 -5.36
C ARG A 416 10.02 20.05 -5.69
N ALA A 417 10.11 20.50 -6.93
CA ALA A 417 9.33 21.58 -7.50
C ALA A 417 8.47 21.01 -8.63
N GLY A 418 7.20 21.36 -8.65
CA GLY A 418 6.26 20.89 -9.66
C GLY A 418 5.34 22.01 -10.13
N TRP A 419 5.02 21.99 -11.41
CA TRP A 419 4.00 22.85 -11.99
C TRP A 419 3.12 22.03 -12.92
N SER A 420 1.81 22.21 -12.80
CA SER A 420 0.82 21.51 -13.61
C SER A 420 -0.20 22.49 -14.18
N SER A 421 -0.66 22.21 -15.39
CA SER A 421 -1.82 22.87 -15.98
C SER A 421 -2.76 21.82 -16.52
N THR A 422 -3.99 21.81 -16.05
CA THR A 422 -5.00 20.81 -16.41
C THR A 422 -6.29 21.51 -16.79
N THR A 423 -6.90 21.04 -17.86
CA THR A 423 -8.21 21.47 -18.34
C THR A 423 -9.18 20.30 -18.26
N TRP A 424 -10.33 20.51 -17.65
CA TRP A 424 -11.43 19.53 -17.59
C TRP A 424 -12.58 20.00 -18.47
N SER A 425 -13.15 19.06 -19.23
CA SER A 425 -14.34 19.29 -20.02
C SER A 425 -15.45 18.41 -19.44
N ASP A 426 -16.33 18.99 -18.65
CA ASP A 426 -17.52 18.30 -18.14
C ASP A 426 -18.69 18.53 -19.11
N PRO A 427 -19.47 17.49 -19.47
CA PRO A 427 -20.67 17.68 -20.27
C PRO A 427 -21.65 18.62 -19.55
N GLY A 428 -21.85 19.83 -20.10
CA GLY A 428 -22.75 20.84 -19.53
C GLY A 428 -22.11 21.95 -18.72
N MET A 429 -20.80 21.93 -18.46
CA MET A 429 -20.05 23.03 -17.84
C MET A 429 -19.03 23.64 -18.79
N LYS A 430 -18.69 24.94 -18.59
CA LYS A 430 -17.57 25.58 -19.28
C LYS A 430 -16.27 24.85 -18.93
N ASN A 431 -15.37 24.72 -19.92
CA ASN A 431 -14.03 24.16 -19.68
C ASN A 431 -13.36 24.87 -18.51
N PHE A 432 -13.04 24.11 -17.47
CA PHE A 432 -12.34 24.63 -16.30
C PHE A 432 -10.84 24.32 -16.42
N ARG A 433 -10.02 25.36 -16.34
CA ARG A 433 -8.55 25.24 -16.34
C ARG A 433 -8.00 25.59 -14.99
N GLN A 434 -7.17 24.71 -14.44
CA GLN A 434 -6.44 24.94 -13.19
C GLN A 434 -4.94 24.81 -13.44
N SER A 435 -4.20 25.78 -12.91
CA SER A 435 -2.75 25.70 -12.81
C SER A 435 -2.34 25.60 -11.35
N LYS A 436 -1.42 24.70 -11.03
CA LYS A 436 -0.94 24.48 -9.67
C LYS A 436 0.58 24.43 -9.67
N ALA A 437 1.20 25.18 -8.75
CA ALA A 437 2.62 25.08 -8.43
C ALA A 437 2.77 24.43 -7.05
N GLU A 438 3.78 23.60 -6.87
CA GLU A 438 4.06 22.91 -5.62
C GLU A 438 5.56 22.83 -5.39
N VAL A 439 6.00 23.13 -4.16
CA VAL A 439 7.37 22.95 -3.72
C VAL A 439 7.37 22.13 -2.44
N ARG A 440 8.21 21.09 -2.39
CA ARG A 440 8.43 20.26 -1.19
C ARG A 440 9.91 20.21 -0.89
N VAL A 441 10.26 20.40 0.38
CA VAL A 441 11.63 20.28 0.88
C VAL A 441 11.63 19.26 2.01
N GLN A 442 12.61 18.35 1.99
CA GLN A 442 12.85 17.42 3.08
C GLN A 442 14.33 17.41 3.41
N LEU A 443 14.65 17.53 4.68
CA LEU A 443 15.99 17.40 5.21
C LEU A 443 16.06 16.15 6.09
N MET A 444 17.09 15.36 5.93
CA MET A 444 17.37 14.19 6.75
C MET A 444 18.79 14.33 7.29
N TYR A 445 18.95 14.02 8.55
CA TYR A 445 20.22 14.04 9.23
C TYR A 445 20.54 12.64 9.74
N ASP A 446 21.70 12.12 9.38
CA ASP A 446 22.21 10.84 9.85
C ASP A 446 23.38 11.16 10.82
N PHE A 447 23.25 10.72 12.07
CA PHE A 447 24.24 10.90 13.14
C PHE A 447 25.42 9.94 13.00
#